data_fe145d5db0328fbbdb41c6a8c0099513
#
_entry.id   fe145d5db0328fbbdb41c6a8c0099513
#
_cell.length_a   1.000
_cell.length_b   1.000
_cell.length_c   1.000
_cell.angle_alpha   90.00
_cell.angle_beta   90.00
_cell.angle_gamma   90.00
#
_symmetry.space_group_name_H-M   'P 1'
#
loop_
_entity.id
_entity.type
_entity.pdbx_description
1 polymer ?
#
loop_
_entity_poly.entity_id
_entity_poly.type
_entity_poly.pdbx_seq_one_letter_code
_entity_poly.pdbx_strand_id
1 'polypeptide(L)'
;MFIYADFSQLVIIKPEDYHWVKSPGGEVDRMMLDRIGDEKARATSLVKYAPESAFPEHQHPLGEEVLILSGIFTENAEDDYPAGWYLRNPHHSTHQVSSKAGCLIFVKLMQMTENEIEPTRINTNDPANWKLTKHRMRCPLFQSEHEQTYLEKLKPAQIFEEKSEQGIEVLIIKGQLFCGTEIYPAGSWVRLPINSA
;
A
#
# COMPACT_ATOMS: atom_id res chain seq x y z
N MET A 1 2.74 10.66 17.27
CA MET A 1 2.01 9.36 17.41
C MET A 1 2.92 8.24 16.95
N PHE A 2 2.91 7.09 17.65
CA PHE A 2 3.67 5.91 17.28
C PHE A 2 2.74 4.72 17.27
N ILE A 3 2.64 4.03 16.11
CA ILE A 3 1.82 2.82 15.92
C ILE A 3 2.72 1.78 15.27
N TYR A 4 2.92 0.66 15.94
CA TYR A 4 3.81 -0.41 15.51
C TYR A 4 5.16 0.10 14.97
N ALA A 5 5.71 1.09 15.68
CA ALA A 5 6.90 1.84 15.26
C ALA A 5 8.23 1.08 15.48
N ASP A 6 8.20 -0.04 16.17
CA ASP A 6 9.36 -0.92 16.33
C ASP A 6 9.43 -1.92 15.17
N PHE A 7 10.32 -1.65 14.22
CA PHE A 7 10.52 -2.47 13.03
C PHE A 7 11.30 -3.78 13.30
N SER A 8 11.78 -3.98 14.52
CA SER A 8 12.35 -5.26 14.93
C SER A 8 11.30 -6.30 15.33
N GLN A 9 10.03 -5.90 15.39
CA GLN A 9 8.92 -6.75 15.79
C GLN A 9 8.10 -7.23 14.60
N LEU A 10 7.68 -8.50 14.64
CA LEU A 10 6.62 -9.01 13.79
C LEU A 10 5.31 -8.28 14.11
N VAL A 11 4.63 -7.81 13.09
CA VAL A 11 3.29 -7.24 13.21
C VAL A 11 2.34 -7.97 12.26
N ILE A 12 1.20 -8.37 12.77
CA ILE A 12 0.11 -8.99 12.00
C ILE A 12 -1.17 -8.26 12.35
N ILE A 13 -1.86 -7.76 11.34
CA ILE A 13 -3.17 -7.11 11.48
C ILE A 13 -4.12 -7.78 10.52
N LYS A 14 -5.20 -8.37 11.04
CA LYS A 14 -6.26 -9.01 10.26
C LYS A 14 -7.45 -8.06 10.13
N PRO A 15 -8.38 -8.26 9.16
CA PRO A 15 -9.56 -7.40 9.01
C PRO A 15 -10.42 -7.26 10.26
N GLU A 16 -10.50 -8.32 11.10
CA GLU A 16 -11.20 -8.28 12.38
C GLU A 16 -10.59 -7.33 13.41
N ASP A 17 -9.30 -6.97 13.25
CA ASP A 17 -8.55 -6.07 14.13
C ASP A 17 -8.57 -4.60 13.67
N TYR A 18 -9.30 -4.29 12.59
CA TYR A 18 -9.30 -2.95 12.01
C TYR A 18 -9.99 -1.92 12.89
N HIS A 19 -9.26 -0.86 13.23
CA HIS A 19 -9.77 0.32 13.91
C HIS A 19 -9.74 1.54 12.99
N TRP A 20 -10.88 1.84 12.39
CA TRP A 20 -11.03 3.00 11.51
C TRP A 20 -11.16 4.28 12.30
N VAL A 21 -10.36 5.28 11.99
CA VAL A 21 -10.40 6.62 12.59
C VAL A 21 -10.53 7.67 11.50
N LYS A 22 -11.35 8.69 11.73
CA LYS A 22 -11.46 9.81 10.79
C LYS A 22 -10.15 10.59 10.72
N SER A 23 -9.78 11.03 9.50
CA SER A 23 -8.69 11.98 9.35
C SER A 23 -9.09 13.33 9.96
N PRO A 24 -8.13 14.17 10.39
CA PRO A 24 -8.43 15.52 10.88
C PRO A 24 -9.20 16.38 9.88
N GLY A 25 -9.03 16.16 8.58
CA GLY A 25 -9.81 16.81 7.51
C GLY A 25 -11.22 16.26 7.33
N GLY A 26 -11.59 15.16 7.99
CA GLY A 26 -12.95 14.66 8.10
C GLY A 26 -13.49 13.84 6.93
N GLU A 27 -12.86 13.89 5.77
CA GLU A 27 -13.40 13.34 4.51
C GLU A 27 -13.03 11.87 4.29
N VAL A 28 -12.07 11.33 5.04
CA VAL A 28 -11.60 9.96 4.89
C VAL A 28 -11.48 9.26 6.24
N ASP A 29 -11.71 7.95 6.22
CA ASP A 29 -11.40 7.07 7.35
C ASP A 29 -10.06 6.38 7.09
N ARG A 30 -9.21 6.32 8.13
CA ARG A 30 -7.90 5.68 8.08
C ARG A 30 -7.83 4.48 9.02
N MET A 31 -7.36 3.34 8.51
CA MET A 31 -6.85 2.24 9.31
C MET A 31 -5.33 2.32 9.27
N MET A 32 -4.72 2.74 10.37
CA MET A 32 -3.27 2.90 10.48
C MET A 32 -2.62 1.55 10.76
N LEU A 33 -1.78 1.08 9.83
CA LEU A 33 -1.05 -0.19 9.93
C LEU A 33 0.29 0.01 10.64
N ASP A 34 1.04 1.05 10.28
CA ASP A 34 2.15 1.57 11.08
C ASP A 34 2.26 3.09 10.97
N ARG A 35 2.93 3.72 11.94
CA ARG A 35 3.11 5.17 11.93
C ARG A 35 4.23 5.65 12.84
N ILE A 36 5.05 6.58 12.33
CA ILE A 36 6.03 7.36 13.08
C ILE A 36 5.83 8.83 12.74
N GLY A 37 5.35 9.60 13.69
CA GLY A 37 5.05 11.03 13.54
C GLY A 37 3.58 11.36 13.74
N ASP A 38 3.27 12.64 13.70
CA ASP A 38 1.90 13.14 13.88
C ASP A 38 1.24 13.38 12.51
N GLU A 39 0.92 14.61 12.11
CA GLU A 39 0.31 14.85 10.79
C GLU A 39 1.30 14.59 9.64
N LYS A 40 2.56 14.98 9.79
CA LYS A 40 3.64 14.60 8.89
C LYS A 40 4.29 13.35 9.44
N ALA A 41 4.06 12.22 8.82
CA ALA A 41 4.47 10.94 9.35
C ALA A 41 4.92 9.97 8.25
N ARG A 42 5.97 9.21 8.56
CA ARG A 42 6.18 7.93 7.91
C ARG A 42 5.03 7.02 8.31
N ALA A 43 4.22 6.59 7.36
CA ALA A 43 3.03 5.81 7.68
C ALA A 43 2.66 4.83 6.57
N THR A 44 2.10 3.70 6.97
CA THR A 44 1.40 2.76 6.12
C THR A 44 -0.04 2.65 6.60
N SER A 45 -1.00 2.77 5.70
CA SER A 45 -2.42 2.79 6.06
C SER A 45 -3.32 2.23 4.96
N LEU A 46 -4.49 1.75 5.37
CA LEU A 46 -5.64 1.70 4.48
C LEU A 46 -6.42 3.01 4.64
N VAL A 47 -6.83 3.61 3.54
CA VAL A 47 -7.62 4.85 3.55
C VAL A 47 -8.88 4.66 2.73
N LYS A 48 -10.01 4.97 3.36
CA LYS A 48 -11.33 4.85 2.76
C LYS A 48 -11.90 6.23 2.49
N TYR A 49 -12.13 6.52 1.23
CA TYR A 49 -12.82 7.70 0.75
C TYR A 49 -14.32 7.42 0.66
N ALA A 50 -15.14 8.28 1.25
CA ALA A 50 -16.58 8.23 1.04
C ALA A 50 -16.94 8.63 -0.41
N PRO A 51 -18.11 8.25 -0.94
CA PRO A 51 -18.63 8.84 -2.18
C PRO A 51 -18.68 10.36 -2.11
N GLU A 52 -18.38 11.03 -3.24
CA GLU A 52 -18.35 12.49 -3.39
C GLU A 52 -17.34 13.21 -2.48
N SER A 53 -16.36 12.48 -1.94
CA SER A 53 -15.30 13.07 -1.11
C SER A 53 -14.20 13.70 -1.96
N ALA A 54 -13.62 14.78 -1.41
CA ALA A 54 -12.46 15.43 -1.98
C ALA A 54 -11.47 15.79 -0.87
N PHE A 55 -10.19 15.70 -1.17
CA PHE A 55 -9.12 16.15 -0.31
C PHE A 55 -8.45 17.38 -0.96
N PRO A 56 -8.20 18.46 -0.22
CA PRO A 56 -7.59 19.65 -0.81
C PRO A 56 -6.19 19.34 -1.34
N GLU A 57 -5.70 20.20 -2.22
CA GLU A 57 -4.33 20.11 -2.73
C GLU A 57 -3.34 20.06 -1.56
N HIS A 58 -2.44 19.12 -1.62
CA HIS A 58 -1.42 18.89 -0.60
C HIS A 58 -0.14 18.36 -1.21
N GLN A 59 0.95 18.46 -0.45
CA GLN A 59 2.27 18.04 -0.86
C GLN A 59 2.74 16.83 -0.07
N HIS A 60 3.50 15.94 -0.74
CA HIS A 60 4.13 14.76 -0.16
C HIS A 60 5.64 14.99 0.06
N PRO A 61 6.09 15.36 1.27
CA PRO A 61 7.50 15.69 1.53
C PRO A 61 8.51 14.60 1.19
N LEU A 62 8.20 13.34 1.42
CA LEU A 62 9.03 12.18 1.04
C LEU A 62 8.21 11.16 0.27
N GLY A 63 7.38 11.67 -0.65
CA GLY A 63 6.60 10.89 -1.58
C GLY A 63 5.41 10.16 -0.97
N GLU A 64 4.61 9.64 -1.87
CA GLU A 64 3.43 8.82 -1.60
C GLU A 64 3.38 7.64 -2.55
N GLU A 65 3.10 6.46 -2.03
CA GLU A 65 2.84 5.24 -2.79
C GLU A 65 1.40 4.80 -2.56
N VAL A 66 0.66 4.54 -3.61
CA VAL A 66 -0.77 4.19 -3.55
C VAL A 66 -1.06 2.95 -4.39
N LEU A 67 -1.81 2.00 -3.82
CA LEU A 67 -2.47 0.94 -4.57
C LEU A 67 -3.99 1.06 -4.36
N ILE A 68 -4.73 1.22 -5.44
CA ILE A 68 -6.18 1.32 -5.40
C ILE A 68 -6.77 -0.09 -5.27
N LEU A 69 -7.41 -0.39 -4.12
CA LEU A 69 -7.98 -1.69 -3.80
C LEU A 69 -9.42 -1.83 -4.28
N SER A 70 -10.20 -0.74 -4.22
CA SER A 70 -11.57 -0.70 -4.75
C SER A 70 -12.00 0.72 -5.08
N GLY A 71 -13.01 0.87 -5.94
CA GLY A 71 -13.53 2.16 -6.37
C GLY A 71 -12.63 2.88 -7.37
N ILE A 72 -12.70 4.21 -7.39
CA ILE A 72 -11.93 5.07 -8.30
C ILE A 72 -11.29 6.19 -7.49
N PHE A 73 -9.98 6.31 -7.61
CA PHE A 73 -9.17 7.40 -7.06
C PHE A 73 -8.87 8.38 -8.19
N THR A 74 -9.26 9.64 -8.02
CA THR A 74 -9.10 10.67 -9.05
C THR A 74 -8.07 11.70 -8.59
N GLU A 75 -7.03 11.94 -9.40
CA GLU A 75 -6.04 13.01 -9.20
C GLU A 75 -6.39 14.22 -10.08
N ASN A 76 -6.28 15.43 -9.52
CA ASN A 76 -6.40 16.72 -10.21
C ASN A 76 -7.71 16.87 -11.02
N ALA A 77 -8.77 16.22 -10.58
CA ALA A 77 -10.10 16.20 -11.21
C ALA A 77 -10.15 15.65 -12.66
N GLU A 78 -9.06 15.10 -13.16
CA GLU A 78 -8.95 14.65 -14.56
C GLU A 78 -8.48 13.20 -14.70
N ASP A 79 -7.58 12.75 -13.83
CA ASP A 79 -6.93 11.46 -13.93
C ASP A 79 -7.61 10.43 -13.04
N ASP A 80 -8.42 9.56 -13.62
CA ASP A 80 -9.11 8.48 -12.94
C ASP A 80 -8.29 7.19 -12.87
N TYR A 81 -8.08 6.70 -11.65
CA TYR A 81 -7.39 5.45 -11.35
C TYR A 81 -8.35 4.46 -10.68
N PRO A 82 -8.97 3.54 -11.42
CA PRO A 82 -9.81 2.50 -10.84
C PRO A 82 -8.99 1.45 -10.08
N ALA A 83 -9.70 0.57 -9.35
CA ALA A 83 -9.10 -0.54 -8.62
C ALA A 83 -8.07 -1.31 -9.46
N GLY A 84 -6.93 -1.61 -8.85
CA GLY A 84 -5.79 -2.27 -9.49
C GLY A 84 -4.76 -1.33 -10.09
N TRP A 85 -4.96 -0.02 -10.05
CA TRP A 85 -3.88 0.91 -10.37
C TRP A 85 -2.92 1.09 -9.19
N TYR A 86 -1.63 1.17 -9.53
CA TYR A 86 -0.55 1.54 -8.63
C TYR A 86 0.05 2.87 -9.05
N LEU A 87 0.21 3.75 -8.08
CA LEU A 87 0.78 5.09 -8.26
C LEU A 87 1.94 5.27 -7.29
N ARG A 88 2.97 5.97 -7.77
CA ARG A 88 4.07 6.45 -6.94
C ARG A 88 4.30 7.92 -7.26
N ASN A 89 4.03 8.76 -6.29
CA ASN A 89 4.12 10.21 -6.35
C ASN A 89 5.42 10.63 -5.67
N PRO A 90 6.41 11.16 -6.40
CA PRO A 90 7.74 11.37 -5.86
C PRO A 90 7.80 12.49 -4.82
N HIS A 91 8.96 12.62 -4.20
CA HIS A 91 9.29 13.68 -3.25
C HIS A 91 8.88 15.07 -3.79
N HIS A 92 8.22 15.86 -2.94
CA HIS A 92 7.66 17.17 -3.26
C HIS A 92 6.54 17.22 -4.31
N SER A 93 6.03 16.10 -4.78
CA SER A 93 4.84 16.10 -5.62
C SER A 93 3.63 16.72 -4.89
N THR A 94 2.76 17.34 -5.65
CA THR A 94 1.49 17.91 -5.18
C THR A 94 0.36 17.37 -6.01
N HIS A 95 -0.75 17.09 -5.38
CA HIS A 95 -2.00 16.77 -6.05
C HIS A 95 -3.22 17.13 -5.22
N GLN A 96 -4.34 17.24 -5.90
CA GLN A 96 -5.66 17.24 -5.30
C GLN A 96 -6.29 15.88 -5.56
N VAL A 97 -6.86 15.25 -4.55
CA VAL A 97 -7.49 13.93 -4.71
C VAL A 97 -8.99 13.98 -4.42
N SER A 98 -9.73 13.16 -5.15
CA SER A 98 -11.17 13.01 -4.96
C SER A 98 -11.60 11.58 -5.28
N SER A 99 -12.83 11.24 -4.87
CA SER A 99 -13.46 10.00 -5.29
C SER A 99 -14.97 10.17 -5.37
N LYS A 100 -15.49 10.22 -6.59
CA LYS A 100 -16.93 10.35 -6.82
C LYS A 100 -17.71 9.09 -6.37
N ALA A 101 -17.17 7.92 -6.62
CA ALA A 101 -17.79 6.65 -6.26
C ALA A 101 -17.40 6.14 -4.87
N GLY A 102 -16.46 6.81 -4.22
CA GLY A 102 -15.72 6.29 -3.08
C GLY A 102 -14.62 5.33 -3.52
N CYS A 103 -13.58 5.20 -2.71
CA CYS A 103 -12.52 4.23 -2.96
C CYS A 103 -11.88 3.76 -1.65
N LEU A 104 -11.19 2.62 -1.74
CA LEU A 104 -10.28 2.11 -0.71
C LEU A 104 -8.90 2.02 -1.33
N ILE A 105 -7.92 2.62 -0.66
CA ILE A 105 -6.52 2.57 -1.07
C ILE A 105 -5.64 2.00 0.04
N PHE A 106 -4.56 1.34 -0.36
CA PHE A 106 -3.40 1.09 0.47
C PHE A 106 -2.38 2.17 0.16
N VAL A 107 -1.91 2.89 1.17
CA VAL A 107 -1.03 4.05 1.00
C VAL A 107 0.17 3.99 1.93
N LYS A 108 1.32 4.36 1.40
CA LYS A 108 2.57 4.55 2.15
C LYS A 108 3.04 5.99 1.97
N LEU A 109 3.26 6.69 3.08
CA LEU A 109 3.65 8.09 3.11
C LEU A 109 5.05 8.26 3.69
N MET A 110 5.82 9.19 3.11
CA MET A 110 7.16 9.57 3.58
C MET A 110 8.12 8.37 3.68
N GLN A 111 8.13 7.51 2.67
CA GLN A 111 8.97 6.30 2.60
C GLN A 111 9.85 6.25 1.35
N MET A 112 9.83 7.30 0.54
CA MET A 112 10.70 7.42 -0.64
C MET A 112 11.97 8.18 -0.32
N THR A 113 13.00 7.96 -1.12
CA THR A 113 14.23 8.74 -1.06
C THR A 113 14.08 10.06 -1.81
N GLU A 114 14.85 11.06 -1.44
CA GLU A 114 14.84 12.37 -2.13
C GLU A 114 15.28 12.29 -3.60
N ASN A 115 15.98 11.22 -3.98
CA ASN A 115 16.43 10.99 -5.34
C ASN A 115 15.36 10.38 -6.25
N GLU A 116 14.23 9.97 -5.71
CA GLU A 116 13.11 9.48 -6.49
C GLU A 116 12.29 10.67 -7.01
N ILE A 117 12.51 11.02 -8.28
CA ILE A 117 11.90 12.21 -8.90
C ILE A 117 10.86 11.87 -9.98
N GLU A 118 10.80 10.62 -10.43
CA GLU A 118 9.92 10.21 -11.51
C GLU A 118 8.62 9.59 -10.98
N PRO A 119 7.46 10.06 -11.42
CA PRO A 119 6.19 9.45 -11.05
C PRO A 119 6.02 8.09 -11.72
N THR A 120 5.39 7.15 -11.03
CA THR A 120 5.05 5.84 -11.58
C THR A 120 3.55 5.65 -11.62
N ARG A 121 3.05 5.11 -12.74
CA ARG A 121 1.64 4.76 -12.97
C ARG A 121 1.56 3.40 -13.63
N ILE A 122 1.06 2.39 -12.93
CA ILE A 122 0.99 1.01 -13.44
C ILE A 122 -0.42 0.47 -13.27
N ASN A 123 -1.04 0.07 -14.38
CA ASN A 123 -2.30 -0.67 -14.35
C ASN A 123 -1.99 -2.16 -14.12
N THR A 124 -2.18 -2.64 -12.89
CA THR A 124 -1.94 -4.05 -12.56
C THR A 124 -2.99 -5.02 -13.10
N ASN A 125 -4.09 -4.50 -13.67
CA ASN A 125 -5.07 -5.32 -14.39
C ASN A 125 -4.61 -5.65 -15.81
N ASP A 126 -3.64 -4.90 -16.37
CA ASP A 126 -3.07 -5.21 -17.68
C ASP A 126 -2.20 -6.46 -17.60
N PRO A 127 -2.54 -7.54 -18.31
CA PRO A 127 -1.74 -8.77 -18.33
C PRO A 127 -0.29 -8.56 -18.80
N ALA A 128 -0.03 -7.52 -19.61
CA ALA A 128 1.31 -7.21 -20.11
C ALA A 128 2.29 -6.82 -18.99
N ASN A 129 1.79 -6.33 -17.85
CA ASN A 129 2.59 -5.98 -16.69
C ASN A 129 2.96 -7.19 -15.81
N TRP A 130 2.42 -8.38 -16.11
CA TRP A 130 2.70 -9.58 -15.35
C TRP A 130 3.74 -10.45 -16.04
N LYS A 131 4.74 -10.89 -15.30
CA LYS A 131 5.85 -11.72 -15.77
C LYS A 131 5.95 -13.00 -14.96
N LEU A 132 6.23 -14.12 -15.63
CA LEU A 132 6.56 -15.37 -14.95
C LEU A 132 8.00 -15.27 -14.41
N THR A 133 8.15 -15.27 -13.10
CA THR A 133 9.44 -15.25 -12.42
C THR A 133 9.60 -16.50 -11.58
N LYS A 134 10.57 -17.34 -11.91
CA LYS A 134 10.73 -18.69 -11.32
C LYS A 134 9.46 -19.53 -11.56
N HIS A 135 8.53 -19.59 -10.65
CA HIS A 135 7.29 -20.37 -10.79
C HIS A 135 6.05 -19.54 -10.39
N ARG A 136 6.19 -18.22 -10.31
CA ARG A 136 5.18 -17.27 -9.83
C ARG A 136 4.95 -16.15 -10.83
N MET A 137 3.72 -15.68 -10.91
CA MET A 137 3.38 -14.52 -11.71
C MET A 137 3.57 -13.28 -10.85
N ARG A 138 4.49 -12.40 -11.25
CA ARG A 138 4.75 -11.11 -10.58
C ARG A 138 4.45 -9.94 -11.51
N CYS A 139 3.85 -8.91 -10.96
CA CYS A 139 3.75 -7.58 -11.55
C CYS A 139 4.72 -6.66 -10.81
N PRO A 140 5.90 -6.35 -11.37
CA PRO A 140 6.82 -5.41 -10.75
C PRO A 140 6.19 -4.02 -10.67
N LEU A 141 6.31 -3.35 -9.55
CA LEU A 141 5.76 -2.01 -9.31
C LEU A 141 6.87 -0.99 -9.14
N PHE A 142 7.87 -1.32 -8.32
CA PHE A 142 9.03 -0.47 -8.08
C PHE A 142 10.26 -1.30 -7.72
N GLN A 143 11.45 -0.80 -8.05
CA GLN A 143 12.72 -1.40 -7.63
C GLN A 143 13.80 -0.33 -7.51
N SER A 144 14.50 -0.36 -6.37
CA SER A 144 15.73 0.40 -6.11
C SER A 144 16.80 -0.52 -5.50
N GLU A 145 17.89 0.05 -5.03
CA GLU A 145 18.91 -0.68 -4.25
C GLU A 145 18.41 -1.10 -2.86
N HIS A 146 17.37 -0.44 -2.36
CA HIS A 146 16.89 -0.58 -0.98
C HIS A 146 15.49 -1.18 -0.88
N GLU A 147 14.72 -1.19 -1.99
CA GLU A 147 13.32 -1.59 -1.98
C GLU A 147 12.95 -2.32 -3.26
N GLN A 148 12.12 -3.36 -3.11
CA GLN A 148 11.44 -4.01 -4.21
C GLN A 148 9.96 -4.16 -3.88
N THR A 149 9.10 -3.52 -4.68
CA THR A 149 7.64 -3.61 -4.57
C THR A 149 7.07 -4.33 -5.78
N TYR A 150 6.18 -5.29 -5.55
CA TYR A 150 5.52 -6.05 -6.61
C TYR A 150 4.21 -6.66 -6.12
N LEU A 151 3.30 -6.96 -7.05
CA LEU A 151 2.21 -7.89 -6.78
C LEU A 151 2.62 -9.30 -7.19
N GLU A 152 2.16 -10.29 -6.44
CA GLU A 152 2.40 -11.69 -6.73
C GLU A 152 1.10 -12.49 -6.73
N LYS A 153 0.94 -13.39 -7.70
CA LYS A 153 -0.13 -14.37 -7.75
C LYS A 153 0.42 -15.75 -7.41
N LEU A 154 -0.13 -16.33 -6.36
CA LEU A 154 0.15 -17.70 -5.94
C LEU A 154 -0.95 -18.64 -6.45
N LYS A 155 -0.56 -19.83 -6.86
CA LYS A 155 -1.49 -20.92 -7.13
C LYS A 155 -1.97 -21.56 -5.80
N PRO A 156 -3.10 -22.24 -5.79
CA PRO A 156 -3.50 -23.03 -4.61
C PRO A 156 -2.36 -23.97 -4.15
N ALA A 157 -2.14 -24.03 -2.83
CA ALA A 157 -1.09 -24.77 -2.16
C ALA A 157 0.37 -24.38 -2.52
N GLN A 158 0.56 -23.29 -3.23
CA GLN A 158 1.91 -22.75 -3.46
C GLN A 158 2.41 -22.05 -2.20
N ILE A 159 3.65 -22.36 -1.81
CA ILE A 159 4.28 -21.75 -0.63
C ILE A 159 4.71 -20.32 -0.96
N PHE A 160 4.37 -19.37 -0.12
CA PHE A 160 4.95 -18.04 -0.11
C PHE A 160 6.26 -18.09 0.67
N GLU A 161 7.36 -17.90 -0.03
CA GLU A 161 8.71 -17.80 0.55
C GLU A 161 9.37 -16.55 0.01
N GLU A 162 9.71 -15.64 0.90
CA GLU A 162 10.52 -14.46 0.60
C GLU A 162 11.55 -14.27 1.71
N LYS A 163 12.73 -13.80 1.31
CA LYS A 163 13.82 -13.44 2.23
C LYS A 163 14.27 -12.04 1.93
N SER A 164 14.41 -11.25 2.96
CA SER A 164 14.94 -9.90 2.85
C SER A 164 15.78 -9.56 4.06
N GLU A 165 16.94 -9.00 3.80
CA GLU A 165 17.78 -8.43 4.87
C GLU A 165 17.19 -7.14 5.44
N GLN A 166 16.24 -6.53 4.73
CA GLN A 166 15.63 -5.25 5.09
C GLN A 166 14.20 -5.36 5.65
N GLY A 167 13.72 -6.59 5.83
CA GLY A 167 12.35 -6.86 6.24
C GLY A 167 11.40 -7.07 5.07
N ILE A 168 10.20 -7.52 5.37
CA ILE A 168 9.16 -7.84 4.39
C ILE A 168 7.84 -7.26 4.86
N GLU A 169 7.12 -6.63 3.95
CA GLU A 169 5.76 -6.16 4.16
C GLU A 169 4.84 -6.83 3.14
N VAL A 170 3.75 -7.39 3.61
CA VAL A 170 2.78 -8.14 2.79
C VAL A 170 1.37 -7.65 3.08
N LEU A 171 0.64 -7.25 2.04
CA LEU A 171 -0.80 -7.07 2.08
C LEU A 171 -1.46 -8.16 1.25
N ILE A 172 -2.37 -8.93 1.84
CA ILE A 172 -3.14 -9.94 1.12
C ILE A 172 -4.33 -9.26 0.46
N ILE A 173 -4.27 -9.08 -0.86
CA ILE A 173 -5.30 -8.35 -1.60
C ILE A 173 -6.49 -9.24 -1.92
N LYS A 174 -6.24 -10.53 -2.20
CA LYS A 174 -7.28 -11.49 -2.60
C LYS A 174 -6.93 -12.90 -2.17
N GLY A 175 -7.94 -13.67 -1.78
CA GLY A 175 -7.74 -15.04 -1.28
C GLY A 175 -7.26 -15.06 0.16
N GLN A 176 -6.40 -16.01 0.49
CA GLN A 176 -5.88 -16.17 1.85
C GLN A 176 -4.54 -16.91 1.84
N LEU A 177 -3.73 -16.65 2.87
CA LEU A 177 -2.52 -17.41 3.17
C LEU A 177 -2.71 -18.22 4.45
N PHE A 178 -1.90 -19.26 4.60
CA PHE A 178 -1.88 -20.12 5.78
C PHE A 178 -0.46 -20.16 6.34
N CYS A 179 -0.34 -20.10 7.68
CA CYS A 179 0.88 -20.36 8.39
C CYS A 179 0.57 -21.32 9.55
N GLY A 180 0.92 -22.61 9.40
CA GLY A 180 0.44 -23.63 10.32
C GLY A 180 -1.09 -23.73 10.30
N THR A 181 -1.73 -23.50 11.47
CA THR A 181 -3.19 -23.48 11.63
C THR A 181 -3.79 -22.08 11.47
N GLU A 182 -2.96 -21.06 11.41
CA GLU A 182 -3.39 -19.67 11.27
C GLU A 182 -3.81 -19.34 9.85
N ILE A 183 -4.91 -18.59 9.73
CA ILE A 183 -5.45 -18.11 8.44
C ILE A 183 -5.30 -16.60 8.37
N TYR A 184 -4.79 -16.14 7.24
CA TYR A 184 -4.65 -14.72 6.90
C TYR A 184 -5.52 -14.43 5.68
N PRO A 185 -6.74 -13.94 5.85
CA PRO A 185 -7.65 -13.62 4.74
C PRO A 185 -7.22 -12.35 4.00
N ALA A 186 -7.88 -12.08 2.86
CA ALA A 186 -7.74 -10.82 2.16
C ALA A 186 -7.98 -9.62 3.10
N GLY A 187 -7.14 -8.61 3.03
CA GLY A 187 -7.05 -7.51 3.97
C GLY A 187 -6.02 -7.72 5.08
N SER A 188 -5.55 -8.95 5.33
CA SER A 188 -4.48 -9.12 6.31
C SER A 188 -3.21 -8.42 5.86
N TRP A 189 -2.60 -7.70 6.79
CA TRP A 189 -1.32 -7.05 6.61
C TRP A 189 -0.29 -7.63 7.59
N VAL A 190 0.89 -7.97 7.06
CA VAL A 190 1.98 -8.58 7.82
C VAL A 190 3.26 -7.80 7.57
N ARG A 191 3.96 -7.45 8.63
CA ARG A 191 5.32 -6.90 8.55
C ARG A 191 6.27 -7.80 9.31
N LEU A 192 7.19 -8.41 8.58
CA LEU A 192 8.29 -9.20 9.12
C LEU A 192 9.50 -8.30 9.38
N PRO A 193 10.20 -8.45 10.50
CA PRO A 193 11.40 -7.68 10.80
C PRO A 193 12.55 -7.99 9.83
N ILE A 194 13.61 -7.20 9.92
CA ILE A 194 14.85 -7.44 9.17
C ILE A 194 15.42 -8.82 9.51
N ASN A 195 16.06 -9.45 8.52
CA ASN A 195 16.62 -10.82 8.60
C ASN A 195 15.60 -11.92 8.89
N SER A 196 14.32 -11.67 8.64
CA SER A 196 13.28 -12.71 8.69
C SER A 196 13.26 -13.54 7.40
N ALA A 197 12.85 -14.80 7.55
CA ALA A 197 12.67 -15.74 6.44
C ALA A 197 11.37 -16.55 6.64
#